data_9412cdc7c38e9fe2b25bdbf619ed68a6
#
_entry.id   9412cdc7c38e9fe2b25bdbf619ed68a6
#
_cell.length_a   1.000
_cell.length_b   1.000
_cell.length_c   1.000
_cell.angle_alpha   90.00
_cell.angle_beta   90.00
_cell.angle_gamma   90.00
#
_symmetry.space_group_name_H-M   'P 1'
#
loop_
_entity.id
_entity.type
_entity.pdbx_description
1 polymer ?
#
loop_
_entity_poly.entity_id
_entity_poly.type
_entity_poly.pdbx_seq_one_letter_code
_entity_poly.pdbx_strand_id
1 'polypeptide(L)'
;ALSSELLKLDRIHSIDNILNVPLLNSPRVAIGKLATDIRTLETLGMDRELARKEFRESPIYKNLLMSSDGKTTIIRVNFKRDQKYFDLLYKRNELRAKIKNKGFTSNDEVLFNKAQEEFRNYHASFLDKEDKVIQAVRYIMDRHRDNAEMFLGGVPMITSDMIGFIEHDLKTFGLGVIIFIILMLSLFFKKLRWVLLPVGSCLITTAVVVGFLGLMDWRVTVISSNFISILLIITISLIIHLIVRYQDLNQSKPGQDQKQLVRQTVGF
;
A
#
# COMPACT_ATOMS: atom_id res chain seq x y z
N ALA A 1 21.21 -22.21 0.21
CA ALA A 1 21.71 -20.90 -0.19
C ALA A 1 20.64 -19.82 0.07
N LEU A 2 19.51 -19.77 -0.68
CA LEU A 2 18.47 -18.74 -0.56
C LEU A 2 17.96 -18.56 0.89
N SER A 3 17.53 -19.63 1.56
CA SER A 3 17.02 -19.56 2.93
C SER A 3 18.05 -19.05 3.94
N SER A 4 19.32 -19.40 3.77
CA SER A 4 20.40 -18.93 4.67
C SER A 4 20.74 -17.45 4.46
N GLU A 5 20.57 -16.91 3.26
CA GLU A 5 20.70 -15.47 3.00
C GLU A 5 19.53 -14.68 3.57
N LEU A 6 18.30 -15.18 3.38
CA LEU A 6 17.10 -14.55 3.94
C LEU A 6 17.12 -14.51 5.47
N LEU A 7 17.61 -15.56 6.15
CA LEU A 7 17.74 -15.60 7.62
C LEU A 7 18.68 -14.54 8.20
N LYS A 8 19.58 -13.98 7.39
CA LYS A 8 20.51 -12.91 7.83
C LYS A 8 19.81 -11.54 7.95
N LEU A 9 18.62 -11.39 7.41
CA LEU A 9 17.87 -10.15 7.50
C LEU A 9 17.32 -9.95 8.93
N ASP A 10 17.56 -8.79 9.51
CA ASP A 10 17.34 -8.50 10.94
C ASP A 10 15.92 -8.80 11.44
N ARG A 11 14.91 -8.55 10.63
CA ARG A 11 13.48 -8.74 11.00
C ARG A 11 12.93 -10.14 10.70
N ILE A 12 13.72 -11.05 10.15
CA ILE A 12 13.29 -12.41 9.90
C ILE A 12 13.57 -13.27 11.14
N HIS A 13 12.56 -13.97 11.60
CA HIS A 13 12.61 -14.86 12.77
C HIS A 13 12.99 -16.29 12.37
N SER A 14 12.28 -16.84 11.40
CA SER A 14 12.46 -18.20 10.92
C SER A 14 12.02 -18.33 9.47
N ILE A 15 12.51 -19.38 8.84
CA ILE A 15 12.11 -19.76 7.48
C ILE A 15 11.70 -21.23 7.50
N ASP A 16 10.48 -21.49 7.01
CA ASP A 16 9.99 -22.84 6.85
C ASP A 16 9.95 -23.19 5.36
N ASN A 17 10.48 -24.34 5.03
CA ASN A 17 10.52 -24.87 3.67
C ASN A 17 10.45 -26.41 3.70
N ILE A 18 10.39 -27.03 2.54
CA ILE A 18 10.30 -28.51 2.46
C ILE A 18 11.48 -29.27 3.10
N LEU A 19 12.62 -28.61 3.33
CA LEU A 19 13.82 -29.25 3.89
C LEU A 19 13.79 -29.31 5.41
N ASN A 20 13.20 -28.31 6.07
CA ASN A 20 13.27 -28.13 7.51
C ASN A 20 11.94 -28.33 8.26
N VAL A 21 10.83 -28.53 7.55
CA VAL A 21 9.55 -28.84 8.22
C VAL A 21 9.54 -30.28 8.74
N PRO A 22 8.87 -30.55 9.90
CA PRO A 22 8.79 -31.88 10.48
C PRO A 22 7.97 -32.85 9.61
N LEU A 23 8.49 -34.05 9.39
CA LEU A 23 7.80 -35.15 8.73
C LEU A 23 7.14 -36.05 9.79
N LEU A 24 5.82 -36.24 9.69
CA LEU A 24 5.02 -36.93 10.70
C LEU A 24 4.73 -38.39 10.34
N ASN A 25 4.70 -38.69 9.03
CA ASN A 25 4.32 -39.98 8.49
C ASN A 25 5.47 -40.69 7.72
N SER A 26 6.66 -40.17 7.75
CA SER A 26 7.77 -40.67 6.91
C SER A 26 9.05 -41.00 7.71
N PRO A 27 9.11 -42.11 8.45
CA PRO A 27 8.06 -43.06 8.86
C PRO A 27 7.15 -42.48 9.95
N ARG A 28 6.01 -43.13 10.19
CA ARG A 28 5.03 -42.68 11.24
C ARG A 28 5.71 -42.56 12.59
N VAL A 29 5.62 -41.41 13.22
CA VAL A 29 6.11 -41.14 14.56
C VAL A 29 4.93 -41.23 15.54
N ALA A 30 5.11 -41.95 16.65
CA ALA A 30 4.08 -41.96 17.71
C ALA A 30 3.90 -40.55 18.29
N ILE A 31 2.64 -40.16 18.54
CA ILE A 31 2.28 -38.80 19.01
C ILE A 31 3.11 -38.37 20.23
N GLY A 32 3.38 -39.29 21.17
CA GLY A 32 4.21 -39.01 22.34
C GLY A 32 5.69 -38.77 22.08
N LYS A 33 6.22 -39.04 20.88
CA LYS A 33 7.60 -38.80 20.46
C LYS A 33 7.77 -37.65 19.51
N LEU A 34 6.69 -37.00 19.07
CA LEU A 34 6.72 -35.89 18.13
C LEU A 34 7.56 -34.68 18.60
N ALA A 35 7.65 -34.47 19.92
CA ALA A 35 8.42 -33.39 20.51
C ALA A 35 9.93 -33.68 20.61
N THR A 36 10.30 -34.96 20.61
CA THR A 36 11.70 -35.40 20.83
C THR A 36 12.37 -35.99 19.60
N ASP A 37 11.61 -36.47 18.61
CA ASP A 37 12.11 -37.08 17.37
C ASP A 37 11.56 -36.33 16.14
N ILE A 38 12.01 -35.07 16.01
CA ILE A 38 11.65 -34.21 14.86
C ILE A 38 12.52 -34.63 13.68
N ARG A 39 11.92 -35.24 12.67
CA ARG A 39 12.57 -35.64 11.42
C ARG A 39 12.22 -34.67 10.33
N THR A 40 13.22 -34.33 9.53
CA THR A 40 13.12 -33.43 8.37
C THR A 40 13.74 -34.10 7.16
N LEU A 41 13.61 -33.53 5.98
CA LEU A 41 14.28 -34.04 4.78
C LEU A 41 15.83 -34.00 4.89
N GLU A 42 16.37 -33.21 5.79
CA GLU A 42 17.81 -33.11 6.06
C GLU A 42 18.31 -34.20 7.03
N THR A 43 17.40 -34.95 7.65
CA THR A 43 17.73 -36.02 8.58
C THR A 43 18.37 -37.20 7.81
N LEU A 44 19.51 -37.68 8.29
CA LEU A 44 20.25 -38.81 7.68
C LEU A 44 19.36 -40.06 7.64
N GLY A 45 19.35 -40.74 6.48
CA GLY A 45 18.57 -41.97 6.28
C GLY A 45 17.06 -41.77 6.03
N MET A 46 16.63 -40.53 5.76
CA MET A 46 15.25 -40.26 5.42
C MET A 46 14.87 -40.86 4.06
N ASP A 47 13.73 -41.57 4.03
CA ASP A 47 13.12 -42.06 2.78
C ASP A 47 12.45 -40.90 2.03
N ARG A 48 13.08 -40.49 0.95
CA ARG A 48 12.63 -39.36 0.13
C ARG A 48 11.32 -39.63 -0.60
N GLU A 49 11.03 -40.88 -0.95
CA GLU A 49 9.75 -41.21 -1.64
C GLU A 49 8.58 -41.14 -0.65
N LEU A 50 8.75 -41.64 0.58
CA LEU A 50 7.75 -41.49 1.64
C LEU A 50 7.53 -40.01 1.99
N ALA A 51 8.58 -39.23 2.12
CA ALA A 51 8.50 -37.81 2.38
C ALA A 51 7.77 -37.05 1.24
N ARG A 52 8.09 -37.37 -0.03
CA ARG A 52 7.42 -36.81 -1.19
C ARG A 52 5.92 -37.13 -1.19
N LYS A 53 5.55 -38.36 -0.86
CA LYS A 53 4.15 -38.77 -0.70
C LYS A 53 3.47 -37.98 0.41
N GLU A 54 4.11 -37.81 1.55
CA GLU A 54 3.59 -37.02 2.67
C GLU A 54 3.34 -35.56 2.27
N PHE A 55 4.27 -34.90 1.58
CA PHE A 55 4.06 -33.53 1.10
C PHE A 55 2.88 -33.39 0.13
N ARG A 56 2.61 -34.40 -0.67
CA ARG A 56 1.53 -34.37 -1.66
C ARG A 56 0.16 -34.75 -1.12
N GLU A 57 0.10 -35.62 -0.10
CA GLU A 57 -1.14 -36.22 0.41
C GLU A 57 -1.56 -35.70 1.77
N SER A 58 -0.61 -35.27 2.62
CA SER A 58 -0.92 -34.82 3.97
C SER A 58 -1.71 -33.51 3.96
N PRO A 59 -2.82 -33.43 4.72
CA PRO A 59 -3.60 -32.20 4.84
C PRO A 59 -2.81 -31.00 5.37
N ILE A 60 -1.70 -31.24 6.07
CA ILE A 60 -0.84 -30.20 6.65
C ILE A 60 0.06 -29.55 5.58
N TYR A 61 0.45 -30.32 4.57
CA TYR A 61 1.46 -29.86 3.59
C TYR A 61 0.91 -29.69 2.18
N LYS A 62 -0.11 -30.45 1.81
CA LYS A 62 -0.73 -30.41 0.49
C LYS A 62 -1.27 -29.02 0.20
N ASN A 63 -0.84 -28.42 -0.91
CA ASN A 63 -1.19 -27.07 -1.34
C ASN A 63 -0.78 -25.95 -0.37
N LEU A 64 -0.04 -26.26 0.71
CA LEU A 64 0.51 -25.28 1.65
C LEU A 64 2.03 -25.14 1.51
N LEU A 65 2.75 -26.25 1.33
CA LEU A 65 4.20 -26.24 1.13
C LEU A 65 4.60 -26.79 -0.25
N MET A 66 3.79 -27.69 -0.81
CA MET A 66 4.01 -28.25 -2.12
C MET A 66 2.68 -28.35 -2.86
N SER A 67 2.70 -28.00 -4.14
CA SER A 67 1.55 -28.20 -5.05
C SER A 67 1.28 -29.68 -5.27
N SER A 68 0.03 -30.02 -5.63
CA SER A 68 -0.37 -31.42 -5.87
C SER A 68 0.38 -32.08 -7.02
N ASP A 69 0.86 -31.31 -8.01
CA ASP A 69 1.70 -31.79 -9.11
C ASP A 69 3.18 -31.92 -8.74
N GLY A 70 3.59 -31.40 -7.56
CA GLY A 70 4.96 -31.44 -7.05
C GLY A 70 5.94 -30.52 -7.77
N LYS A 71 5.46 -29.57 -8.61
CA LYS A 71 6.33 -28.65 -9.37
C LYS A 71 6.57 -27.33 -8.67
N THR A 72 5.71 -26.95 -7.74
CA THR A 72 5.82 -25.69 -7.01
C THR A 72 5.98 -25.96 -5.52
N THR A 73 6.88 -25.24 -4.88
CA THR A 73 7.08 -25.27 -3.42
C THR A 73 7.08 -23.86 -2.86
N ILE A 74 6.79 -23.74 -1.57
CA ILE A 74 6.75 -22.46 -0.85
C ILE A 74 7.88 -22.40 0.16
N ILE A 75 8.52 -21.25 0.24
CA ILE A 75 9.42 -20.86 1.33
C ILE A 75 8.65 -19.82 2.17
N ARG A 76 8.25 -20.20 3.37
CA ARG A 76 7.55 -19.30 4.28
C ARG A 76 8.54 -18.55 5.14
N VAL A 77 8.55 -17.22 5.00
CA VAL A 77 9.40 -16.31 5.77
C VAL A 77 8.59 -15.71 6.92
N ASN A 78 8.97 -16.02 8.15
CA ASN A 78 8.30 -15.54 9.35
C ASN A 78 9.03 -14.33 9.90
N PHE A 79 8.32 -13.22 10.04
CA PHE A 79 8.86 -11.99 10.61
C PHE A 79 8.90 -12.02 12.13
N LYS A 80 9.86 -11.35 12.72
CA LYS A 80 9.89 -11.09 14.17
C LYS A 80 8.70 -10.24 14.56
N ARG A 81 7.97 -10.67 15.59
CA ARG A 81 6.85 -9.91 16.12
C ARG A 81 7.36 -8.62 16.77
N ASP A 82 6.87 -7.48 16.30
CA ASP A 82 7.15 -6.19 16.91
C ASP A 82 6.19 -5.95 18.09
N GLN A 83 6.65 -6.28 19.30
CA GLN A 83 5.83 -6.21 20.51
C GLN A 83 5.27 -4.79 20.72
N LYS A 84 6.10 -3.76 20.51
CA LYS A 84 5.69 -2.35 20.67
C LYS A 84 4.57 -1.95 19.72
N TYR A 85 4.62 -2.44 18.47
CA TYR A 85 3.54 -2.22 17.50
C TYR A 85 2.21 -2.78 18.00
N PHE A 86 2.23 -4.03 18.46
CA PHE A 86 1.01 -4.68 18.96
C PHE A 86 0.50 -4.05 20.24
N ASP A 87 1.36 -3.66 21.18
CA ASP A 87 0.96 -2.99 22.42
C ASP A 87 0.27 -1.65 22.14
N LEU A 88 0.82 -0.84 21.24
CA LEU A 88 0.20 0.41 20.82
C LEU A 88 -1.13 0.17 20.08
N LEU A 89 -1.18 -0.85 19.22
CA LEU A 89 -2.39 -1.24 18.50
C LEU A 89 -3.52 -1.66 19.47
N TYR A 90 -3.21 -2.51 20.44
CA TYR A 90 -4.18 -2.98 21.43
C TYR A 90 -4.66 -1.85 22.34
N LYS A 91 -3.77 -1.01 22.84
CA LYS A 91 -4.10 0.16 23.64
C LYS A 91 -5.08 1.09 22.92
N ARG A 92 -4.79 1.41 21.65
CA ARG A 92 -5.67 2.24 20.82
C ARG A 92 -7.03 1.58 20.60
N ASN A 93 -7.06 0.28 20.29
CA ASN A 93 -8.31 -0.45 20.00
C ASN A 93 -9.16 -0.60 21.26
N GLU A 94 -8.56 -0.82 22.42
CA GLU A 94 -9.26 -0.87 23.71
C GLU A 94 -9.96 0.47 24.03
N LEU A 95 -9.23 1.57 23.90
CA LEU A 95 -9.80 2.91 24.10
C LEU A 95 -10.92 3.20 23.11
N ARG A 96 -10.76 2.83 21.85
CA ARG A 96 -11.80 2.96 20.82
C ARG A 96 -13.05 2.16 21.15
N ALA A 97 -12.90 0.93 21.67
CA ALA A 97 -14.02 0.10 22.08
C ALA A 97 -14.75 0.67 23.32
N LYS A 98 -14.01 1.22 24.28
CA LYS A 98 -14.59 1.92 25.47
C LYS A 98 -15.45 3.11 25.05
N ILE A 99 -14.96 3.95 24.15
CA ILE A 99 -15.70 5.09 23.62
C ILE A 99 -16.98 4.66 22.93
N LYS A 100 -16.93 3.59 22.13
CA LYS A 100 -18.10 3.08 21.39
C LYS A 100 -19.19 2.50 22.31
N ASN A 101 -18.80 1.87 23.43
CA ASN A 101 -19.73 1.09 24.25
C ASN A 101 -20.27 1.83 25.48
N LYS A 102 -19.58 2.83 26.02
CA LYS A 102 -19.93 3.48 27.31
C LYS A 102 -20.31 4.97 27.21
N GLY A 103 -20.39 5.53 26.01
CA GLY A 103 -20.62 6.97 25.85
C GLY A 103 -19.35 7.80 26.09
N PHE A 104 -19.35 9.01 25.58
CA PHE A 104 -18.21 9.90 25.51
C PHE A 104 -17.96 10.57 26.85
N THR A 105 -16.76 10.35 27.40
CA THR A 105 -16.21 11.23 28.45
C THR A 105 -15.07 12.03 27.85
N SER A 106 -15.01 13.35 28.10
CA SER A 106 -13.98 14.23 27.55
C SER A 106 -12.54 13.75 27.81
N ASN A 107 -12.32 13.07 28.93
CA ASN A 107 -11.02 12.49 29.28
C ASN A 107 -10.67 11.25 28.43
N ASP A 108 -11.65 10.42 28.09
CA ASP A 108 -11.43 9.25 27.23
C ASP A 108 -11.06 9.65 25.80
N GLU A 109 -11.59 10.77 25.32
CA GLU A 109 -11.24 11.34 24.02
C GLU A 109 -9.78 11.80 23.98
N VAL A 110 -9.33 12.51 24.99
CA VAL A 110 -7.93 12.95 25.11
C VAL A 110 -6.98 11.76 25.14
N LEU A 111 -7.31 10.72 25.92
CA LEU A 111 -6.51 9.50 26.00
C LEU A 111 -6.48 8.75 24.67
N PHE A 112 -7.61 8.66 23.99
CA PHE A 112 -7.69 8.01 22.67
C PHE A 112 -6.87 8.79 21.62
N ASN A 113 -6.99 10.11 21.57
CA ASN A 113 -6.24 10.94 20.62
C ASN A 113 -4.73 10.80 20.84
N LYS A 114 -4.28 10.78 22.08
CA LYS A 114 -2.88 10.54 22.42
C LYS A 114 -2.41 9.14 21.99
N ALA A 115 -3.19 8.09 22.30
CA ALA A 115 -2.88 6.72 21.90
C ALA A 115 -2.89 6.55 20.37
N GLN A 116 -3.78 7.24 19.69
CA GLN A 116 -3.84 7.24 18.23
C GLN A 116 -2.61 7.92 17.61
N GLU A 117 -2.16 9.02 18.18
CA GLU A 117 -0.96 9.72 17.73
C GLU A 117 0.31 8.89 17.97
N GLU A 118 0.46 8.30 19.17
CA GLU A 118 1.57 7.40 19.49
C GLU A 118 1.62 6.21 18.50
N PHE A 119 0.47 5.58 18.26
CA PHE A 119 0.37 4.49 17.30
C PHE A 119 0.71 4.95 15.88
N ARG A 120 0.19 6.10 15.44
CA ARG A 120 0.42 6.65 14.10
C ARG A 120 1.90 6.88 13.82
N ASN A 121 2.60 7.53 14.75
CA ASN A 121 4.01 7.85 14.61
C ASN A 121 4.86 6.58 14.56
N TYR A 122 4.54 5.60 15.41
CA TYR A 122 5.25 4.32 15.40
C TYR A 122 4.94 3.50 14.15
N HIS A 123 3.68 3.45 13.72
CA HIS A 123 3.24 2.71 12.53
C HIS A 123 3.92 3.18 11.25
N ALA A 124 4.14 4.49 11.08
CA ALA A 124 4.87 5.01 9.94
C ALA A 124 6.31 4.48 9.87
N SER A 125 7.03 4.49 11.02
CA SER A 125 8.39 3.93 11.08
C SER A 125 8.43 2.40 10.95
N PHE A 126 7.36 1.72 11.38
CA PHE A 126 7.20 0.28 11.23
C PHE A 126 7.05 -0.12 9.76
N LEU A 127 6.19 0.58 9.01
CA LEU A 127 5.99 0.35 7.57
C LEU A 127 7.27 0.60 6.77
N ASP A 128 8.02 1.67 7.06
CA ASP A 128 9.31 1.94 6.39
C ASP A 128 10.33 0.80 6.63
N LYS A 129 10.38 0.26 7.85
CA LYS A 129 11.24 -0.88 8.16
C LYS A 129 10.78 -2.15 7.46
N GLU A 130 9.48 -2.41 7.37
CA GLU A 130 8.96 -3.57 6.63
C GLU A 130 9.24 -3.46 5.14
N ASP A 131 9.03 -2.29 4.56
CA ASP A 131 9.33 -2.06 3.14
C ASP A 131 10.80 -2.35 2.82
N LYS A 132 11.74 -1.84 3.63
CA LYS A 132 13.18 -2.13 3.47
C LYS A 132 13.49 -3.63 3.49
N VAL A 133 12.82 -4.39 4.36
CA VAL A 133 12.99 -5.85 4.39
C VAL A 133 12.42 -6.51 3.14
N ILE A 134 11.24 -6.08 2.67
CA ILE A 134 10.65 -6.60 1.43
C ILE A 134 11.55 -6.32 0.23
N GLN A 135 12.12 -5.11 0.12
CA GLN A 135 13.07 -4.78 -0.94
C GLN A 135 14.35 -5.64 -0.84
N ALA A 136 14.87 -5.89 0.35
CA ALA A 136 16.02 -6.77 0.56
C ALA A 136 15.69 -8.23 0.18
N VAL A 137 14.49 -8.72 0.51
CA VAL A 137 14.01 -10.04 0.08
C VAL A 137 13.96 -10.14 -1.44
N ARG A 138 13.41 -9.13 -2.12
CA ARG A 138 13.38 -9.07 -3.59
C ARG A 138 14.77 -9.12 -4.20
N TYR A 139 15.68 -8.32 -3.67
CA TYR A 139 17.08 -8.29 -4.14
C TYR A 139 17.76 -9.67 -3.99
N ILE A 140 17.54 -10.37 -2.87
CA ILE A 140 18.07 -11.72 -2.68
C ILE A 140 17.42 -12.69 -3.66
N MET A 141 16.10 -12.64 -3.86
CA MET A 141 15.40 -13.48 -4.83
C MET A 141 15.91 -13.26 -6.26
N ASP A 142 16.13 -12.02 -6.67
CA ASP A 142 16.59 -11.69 -8.02
C ASP A 142 17.97 -12.31 -8.32
N ARG A 143 18.84 -12.43 -7.33
CA ARG A 143 20.13 -13.13 -7.46
C ARG A 143 20.02 -14.64 -7.66
N HIS A 144 18.89 -15.23 -7.32
CA HIS A 144 18.64 -16.67 -7.41
C HIS A 144 17.65 -17.06 -8.53
N ARG A 145 17.19 -16.11 -9.35
CA ARG A 145 16.20 -16.34 -10.44
C ARG A 145 16.71 -17.31 -11.51
N ASP A 146 18.03 -17.42 -11.71
CA ASP A 146 18.60 -18.36 -12.68
C ASP A 146 18.33 -19.83 -12.30
N ASN A 147 18.02 -20.10 -11.03
CA ASN A 147 17.81 -21.46 -10.53
C ASN A 147 16.34 -21.87 -10.50
N ALA A 148 15.41 -20.93 -10.38
CA ALA A 148 13.98 -21.18 -10.31
C ALA A 148 13.16 -19.92 -10.61
N GLU A 149 11.97 -20.12 -11.14
CA GLU A 149 10.98 -19.04 -11.21
C GLU A 149 10.40 -18.78 -9.82
N MET A 150 10.55 -17.55 -9.33
CA MET A 150 10.19 -17.20 -7.96
C MET A 150 9.21 -16.04 -7.93
N PHE A 151 8.17 -16.19 -7.11
CA PHE A 151 7.15 -15.17 -6.85
C PHE A 151 7.15 -14.84 -5.36
N LEU A 152 7.14 -13.55 -5.04
CA LEU A 152 6.97 -13.08 -3.67
C LEU A 152 5.47 -12.86 -3.41
N GLY A 153 5.00 -13.28 -2.24
CA GLY A 153 3.60 -13.11 -1.81
C GLY A 153 3.51 -12.88 -0.31
N GLY A 154 2.36 -12.44 0.13
CA GLY A 154 2.06 -12.23 1.55
C GLY A 154 1.68 -10.79 1.89
N VAL A 155 1.04 -10.61 3.06
CA VAL A 155 0.51 -9.31 3.50
C VAL A 155 1.58 -8.21 3.55
N PRO A 156 2.80 -8.43 4.09
CA PRO A 156 3.82 -7.39 4.11
C PRO A 156 4.22 -6.91 2.72
N MET A 157 4.35 -7.84 1.75
CA MET A 157 4.66 -7.50 0.36
C MET A 157 3.53 -6.69 -0.27
N ILE A 158 2.27 -7.12 -0.09
CA ILE A 158 1.12 -6.39 -0.62
C ILE A 158 1.08 -4.97 -0.06
N THR A 159 1.34 -4.79 1.23
CA THR A 159 1.37 -3.47 1.86
C THR A 159 2.47 -2.57 1.27
N SER A 160 3.67 -3.11 1.11
CA SER A 160 4.81 -2.42 0.48
C SER A 160 4.47 -2.00 -0.96
N ASP A 161 3.94 -2.92 -1.77
CA ASP A 161 3.58 -2.65 -3.17
C ASP A 161 2.45 -1.61 -3.28
N MET A 162 1.44 -1.67 -2.41
CA MET A 162 0.35 -0.70 -2.41
C MET A 162 0.86 0.72 -2.14
N ILE A 163 1.78 0.89 -1.20
CA ILE A 163 2.39 2.20 -0.93
C ILE A 163 3.20 2.67 -2.14
N GLY A 164 4.02 1.80 -2.71
CA GLY A 164 4.80 2.10 -3.91
C GLY A 164 3.93 2.46 -5.11
N PHE A 165 2.83 1.77 -5.33
CA PHE A 165 1.87 2.08 -6.42
C PHE A 165 1.22 3.45 -6.21
N ILE A 166 0.79 3.79 -4.99
CA ILE A 166 0.21 5.11 -4.71
C ILE A 166 1.22 6.22 -5.02
N GLU A 167 2.47 6.07 -4.59
CA GLU A 167 3.53 7.05 -4.88
C GLU A 167 3.81 7.16 -6.38
N HIS A 168 3.89 6.04 -7.08
CA HIS A 168 4.12 5.99 -8.52
C HIS A 168 2.96 6.64 -9.28
N ASP A 169 1.73 6.30 -8.93
CA ASP A 169 0.53 6.84 -9.55
C ASP A 169 0.44 8.35 -9.38
N LEU A 170 0.66 8.85 -8.15
CA LEU A 170 0.66 10.29 -7.90
C LEU A 170 1.72 11.03 -8.71
N LYS A 171 2.91 10.47 -8.86
CA LYS A 171 3.99 11.08 -9.64
C LYS A 171 3.72 10.99 -11.14
N THR A 172 3.38 9.82 -11.63
CA THR A 172 3.26 9.57 -13.08
C THR A 172 1.95 10.13 -13.65
N PHE A 173 0.82 9.79 -13.04
CA PHE A 173 -0.49 10.28 -13.50
C PHE A 173 -0.68 11.76 -13.17
N GLY A 174 -0.29 12.21 -11.96
CA GLY A 174 -0.39 13.61 -11.59
C GLY A 174 0.36 14.53 -12.55
N LEU A 175 1.62 14.21 -12.84
CA LEU A 175 2.42 14.97 -13.80
C LEU A 175 1.90 14.81 -15.24
N GLY A 176 1.54 13.59 -15.64
CA GLY A 176 1.01 13.30 -16.98
C GLY A 176 -0.27 14.05 -17.27
N VAL A 177 -1.22 14.09 -16.31
CA VAL A 177 -2.47 14.85 -16.44
C VAL A 177 -2.19 16.34 -16.56
N ILE A 178 -1.30 16.91 -15.75
CA ILE A 178 -0.95 18.34 -15.83
C ILE A 178 -0.35 18.68 -17.21
N ILE A 179 0.59 17.88 -17.71
CA ILE A 179 1.19 18.07 -19.04
C ILE A 179 0.13 17.97 -20.13
N PHE A 180 -0.73 16.97 -20.07
CA PHE A 180 -1.84 16.79 -21.01
C PHE A 180 -2.78 17.99 -21.02
N ILE A 181 -3.16 18.49 -19.86
CA ILE A 181 -4.01 19.67 -19.69
C ILE A 181 -3.36 20.90 -20.33
N ILE A 182 -2.07 21.15 -20.07
CA ILE A 182 -1.33 22.27 -20.64
C ILE A 182 -1.30 22.18 -22.18
N LEU A 183 -1.03 20.99 -22.72
CA LEU A 183 -1.01 20.74 -24.17
C LEU A 183 -2.37 21.03 -24.80
N MET A 184 -3.44 20.47 -24.24
CA MET A 184 -4.80 20.66 -24.75
C MET A 184 -5.23 22.12 -24.68
N LEU A 185 -5.01 22.79 -23.56
CA LEU A 185 -5.35 24.21 -23.43
C LEU A 185 -4.53 25.09 -24.38
N SER A 186 -3.25 24.79 -24.60
CA SER A 186 -2.40 25.50 -25.55
C SER A 186 -2.89 25.37 -26.98
N LEU A 187 -3.38 24.19 -27.36
CA LEU A 187 -3.94 23.93 -28.67
C LEU A 187 -5.21 24.76 -28.94
N PHE A 188 -6.11 24.85 -27.94
CA PHE A 188 -7.38 25.54 -28.08
C PHE A 188 -7.27 27.06 -27.94
N PHE A 189 -6.56 27.55 -26.93
CA PHE A 189 -6.59 28.97 -26.59
C PHE A 189 -5.49 29.82 -27.23
N LYS A 190 -4.41 29.23 -27.74
CA LYS A 190 -3.30 29.88 -28.43
C LYS A 190 -2.65 31.10 -27.70
N LYS A 191 -3.13 31.46 -26.51
CA LYS A 191 -2.64 32.55 -25.65
C LYS A 191 -2.26 32.00 -24.28
N LEU A 192 -1.02 32.18 -23.87
CA LEU A 192 -0.44 31.66 -22.64
C LEU A 192 -1.27 32.03 -21.38
N ARG A 193 -1.89 33.23 -21.37
CA ARG A 193 -2.73 33.69 -20.27
C ARG A 193 -3.92 32.75 -20.01
N TRP A 194 -4.54 32.22 -21.06
CA TRP A 194 -5.70 31.31 -20.95
C TRP A 194 -5.32 29.86 -20.65
N VAL A 195 -4.04 29.56 -20.68
CA VAL A 195 -3.47 28.27 -20.24
C VAL A 195 -3.06 28.35 -18.77
N LEU A 196 -2.33 29.41 -18.40
CA LEU A 196 -1.81 29.57 -17.03
C LEU A 196 -2.92 29.75 -15.98
N LEU A 197 -4.00 30.45 -16.32
CA LEU A 197 -5.09 30.72 -15.39
C LEU A 197 -5.82 29.44 -14.92
N PRO A 198 -6.29 28.53 -15.81
CA PRO A 198 -6.86 27.25 -15.40
C PRO A 198 -5.89 26.37 -14.63
N VAL A 199 -4.69 26.21 -15.12
CA VAL A 199 -3.66 25.36 -14.47
C VAL A 199 -3.34 25.90 -13.07
N GLY A 200 -3.12 27.19 -12.93
CA GLY A 200 -2.87 27.83 -11.63
C GLY A 200 -4.04 27.64 -10.65
N SER A 201 -5.27 27.85 -11.13
CA SER A 201 -6.48 27.62 -10.30
C SER A 201 -6.61 26.15 -9.88
N CYS A 202 -6.34 25.19 -10.78
CA CYS A 202 -6.33 23.77 -10.44
C CYS A 202 -5.30 23.43 -9.36
N LEU A 203 -4.08 23.93 -9.49
CA LEU A 203 -3.01 23.71 -8.51
C LEU A 203 -3.36 24.29 -7.14
N ILE A 204 -3.90 25.51 -7.12
CA ILE A 204 -4.34 26.15 -5.85
C ILE A 204 -5.48 25.36 -5.21
N THR A 205 -6.51 24.98 -5.99
CA THR A 205 -7.64 24.20 -5.49
C THR A 205 -7.16 22.86 -4.92
N THR A 206 -6.28 22.17 -5.63
CA THR A 206 -5.70 20.90 -5.16
C THR A 206 -4.90 21.11 -3.88
N ALA A 207 -4.06 22.15 -3.82
CA ALA A 207 -3.26 22.45 -2.63
C ALA A 207 -4.15 22.78 -1.41
N VAL A 208 -5.24 23.51 -1.61
CA VAL A 208 -6.21 23.85 -0.54
C VAL A 208 -6.91 22.57 -0.04
N VAL A 209 -7.40 21.72 -0.95
CA VAL A 209 -8.11 20.50 -0.56
C VAL A 209 -7.17 19.51 0.13
N VAL A 210 -5.97 19.27 -0.42
CA VAL A 210 -4.97 18.38 0.20
C VAL A 210 -4.51 18.95 1.54
N GLY A 211 -4.28 20.26 1.63
CA GLY A 211 -3.94 20.93 2.88
C GLY A 211 -5.04 20.81 3.93
N PHE A 212 -6.31 20.94 3.53
CA PHE A 212 -7.45 20.75 4.42
C PHE A 212 -7.56 19.31 4.92
N LEU A 213 -7.38 18.31 4.03
CA LEU A 213 -7.33 16.90 4.43
C LEU A 213 -6.21 16.64 5.44
N GLY A 214 -5.04 17.24 5.21
CA GLY A 214 -3.92 17.16 6.16
C GLY A 214 -4.22 17.79 7.51
N LEU A 215 -4.88 18.96 7.54
CA LEU A 215 -5.30 19.62 8.78
C LEU A 215 -6.35 18.80 9.56
N MET A 216 -7.25 18.14 8.86
CA MET A 216 -8.26 17.26 9.45
C MET A 216 -7.73 15.86 9.81
N ASP A 217 -6.45 15.59 9.59
CA ASP A 217 -5.82 14.27 9.76
C ASP A 217 -6.57 13.13 9.01
N TRP A 218 -7.20 13.45 7.90
CA TRP A 218 -7.87 12.47 7.06
C TRP A 218 -6.86 11.75 6.17
N ARG A 219 -6.78 10.44 6.35
CA ARG A 219 -5.84 9.61 5.60
C ARG A 219 -6.37 9.32 4.20
N VAL A 220 -5.50 9.53 3.24
CA VAL A 220 -5.73 9.05 1.88
C VAL A 220 -5.48 7.54 1.86
N THR A 221 -6.48 6.78 1.43
CA THR A 221 -6.39 5.33 1.23
C THR A 221 -6.08 5.03 -0.24
N VAL A 222 -5.73 3.79 -0.55
CA VAL A 222 -5.49 3.34 -1.93
C VAL A 222 -6.71 3.66 -2.83
N ILE A 223 -7.91 3.44 -2.32
CA ILE A 223 -9.16 3.71 -3.08
C ILE A 223 -9.36 5.21 -3.27
N SER A 224 -9.06 6.00 -2.25
CA SER A 224 -9.24 7.46 -2.31
C SER A 224 -8.07 8.19 -2.96
N SER A 225 -6.95 7.55 -3.29
CA SER A 225 -5.80 8.21 -3.92
C SER A 225 -6.15 8.87 -5.27
N ASN A 226 -7.13 8.32 -5.99
CA ASN A 226 -7.60 8.86 -7.26
C ASN A 226 -8.41 10.17 -7.15
N PHE A 227 -8.76 10.63 -5.92
CA PHE A 227 -9.54 11.85 -5.75
C PHE A 227 -8.85 13.08 -6.34
N ILE A 228 -7.52 13.13 -6.33
CA ILE A 228 -6.74 14.25 -6.89
C ILE A 228 -6.99 14.36 -8.40
N SER A 229 -6.96 13.25 -9.14
CA SER A 229 -7.24 13.23 -10.58
C SER A 229 -8.67 13.67 -10.87
N ILE A 230 -9.64 13.20 -10.10
CA ILE A 230 -11.06 13.59 -10.23
C ILE A 230 -11.24 15.09 -9.93
N LEU A 231 -10.61 15.58 -8.87
CA LEU A 231 -10.63 16.99 -8.50
C LEU A 231 -10.07 17.88 -9.60
N LEU A 232 -8.95 17.50 -10.20
CA LEU A 232 -8.36 18.21 -11.33
C LEU A 232 -9.32 18.26 -12.53
N ILE A 233 -9.93 17.14 -12.90
CA ILE A 233 -10.87 17.05 -14.04
C ILE A 233 -12.08 17.94 -13.81
N ILE A 234 -12.70 17.87 -12.63
CA ILE A 234 -13.88 18.68 -12.30
C ILE A 234 -13.52 20.18 -12.29
N THR A 235 -12.41 20.52 -11.64
CA THR A 235 -11.99 21.92 -11.52
C THR A 235 -11.67 22.51 -12.89
N ILE A 236 -10.95 21.80 -13.74
CA ILE A 236 -10.59 22.30 -15.07
C ILE A 236 -11.82 22.44 -15.97
N SER A 237 -12.76 21.50 -15.92
CA SER A 237 -14.01 21.56 -16.66
C SER A 237 -14.79 22.84 -16.31
N LEU A 238 -14.92 23.13 -15.02
CA LEU A 238 -15.63 24.32 -14.54
C LEU A 238 -14.94 25.61 -14.97
N ILE A 239 -13.61 25.65 -14.89
CA ILE A 239 -12.83 26.84 -15.28
C ILE A 239 -12.89 27.06 -16.80
N ILE A 240 -12.85 26.01 -17.61
CA ILE A 240 -12.98 26.12 -19.08
C ILE A 240 -14.35 26.71 -19.42
N HIS A 241 -15.43 26.24 -18.81
CA HIS A 241 -16.77 26.81 -19.01
C HIS A 241 -16.82 28.31 -18.67
N LEU A 242 -16.22 28.71 -17.55
CA LEU A 242 -16.16 30.13 -17.18
C LEU A 242 -15.35 30.96 -18.20
N ILE A 243 -14.22 30.42 -18.69
CA ILE A 243 -13.40 31.11 -19.69
C ILE A 243 -14.15 31.29 -21.02
N VAL A 244 -14.79 30.23 -21.51
CA VAL A 244 -15.59 30.30 -22.74
C VAL A 244 -16.70 31.32 -22.59
N ARG A 245 -17.46 31.27 -21.51
CA ARG A 245 -18.53 32.25 -21.22
C ARG A 245 -18.00 33.69 -21.14
N TYR A 246 -16.84 33.88 -20.50
CA TYR A 246 -16.19 35.20 -20.47
C TYR A 246 -15.81 35.69 -21.87
N GLN A 247 -15.28 34.84 -22.72
CA GLN A 247 -14.90 35.18 -24.09
C GLN A 247 -16.12 35.55 -24.93
N ASP A 248 -17.20 34.79 -24.81
CA ASP A 248 -18.51 35.07 -25.50
C ASP A 248 -19.08 36.42 -25.09
N LEU A 249 -19.11 36.71 -23.79
CA LEU A 249 -19.59 37.97 -23.26
C LEU A 249 -18.70 39.15 -23.71
N ASN A 250 -17.40 38.96 -23.73
CA ASN A 250 -16.44 39.99 -24.19
C ASN A 250 -16.54 40.27 -25.69
N GLN A 251 -16.90 39.26 -26.49
CA GLN A 251 -17.11 39.41 -27.92
C GLN A 251 -18.49 40.09 -28.21
N SER A 252 -19.51 39.72 -27.44
CA SER A 252 -20.88 40.23 -27.60
C SER A 252 -21.04 41.68 -27.13
N LYS A 253 -20.18 42.16 -26.22
CA LYS A 253 -20.27 43.50 -25.61
C LYS A 253 -18.88 44.17 -25.62
N PRO A 254 -18.39 44.58 -26.78
CA PRO A 254 -17.09 45.22 -26.89
C PRO A 254 -17.12 46.59 -26.17
N GLY A 255 -16.15 46.81 -25.26
CA GLY A 255 -16.02 48.06 -24.50
C GLY A 255 -16.66 48.07 -23.11
N GLN A 256 -17.29 47.01 -22.67
CA GLN A 256 -17.80 46.87 -21.29
C GLN A 256 -16.65 46.74 -20.28
N ASP A 257 -16.81 47.35 -19.09
CA ASP A 257 -15.83 47.26 -18.01
C ASP A 257 -15.56 45.78 -17.59
N GLN A 258 -14.28 45.44 -17.49
CA GLN A 258 -13.85 44.07 -17.15
C GLN A 258 -14.42 43.53 -15.85
N LYS A 259 -14.62 44.40 -14.84
CA LYS A 259 -15.26 44.01 -13.57
C LYS A 259 -16.69 43.56 -13.76
N GLN A 260 -17.46 44.26 -14.64
CA GLN A 260 -18.83 43.89 -14.96
C GLN A 260 -18.88 42.59 -15.75
N LEU A 261 -17.98 42.40 -16.72
CA LEU A 261 -17.86 41.16 -17.49
C LEU A 261 -17.58 39.95 -16.58
N VAL A 262 -16.61 40.08 -15.67
CA VAL A 262 -16.31 39.00 -14.71
C VAL A 262 -17.51 38.72 -13.81
N ARG A 263 -18.21 39.76 -13.32
CA ARG A 263 -19.41 39.60 -12.47
C ARG A 263 -20.54 38.89 -13.21
N GLN A 264 -20.73 39.20 -14.50
CA GLN A 264 -21.75 38.54 -15.35
C GLN A 264 -21.33 37.09 -15.71
N THR A 265 -20.03 36.81 -15.78
CA THR A 265 -19.53 35.47 -16.04
C THR A 265 -19.77 34.51 -14.87
N VAL A 266 -19.60 35.01 -13.63
CA VAL A 266 -19.71 34.20 -12.40
C VAL A 266 -21.16 34.24 -11.84
N GLY A 267 -21.90 35.33 -12.09
CA GLY A 267 -23.30 35.43 -11.66
C GLY A 267 -24.21 34.62 -12.59
N PHE A 268 -24.96 33.71 -11.99
CA PHE A 268 -26.08 33.04 -12.65
C PHE A 268 -27.30 33.93 -12.67
#